data_3544edf4834eaf74be0c000f50cddb23
#
_entry.id   3544edf4834eaf74be0c000f50cddb23
#
_cell.length_a   1.000
_cell.length_b   1.000
_cell.length_c   1.000
_cell.angle_alpha   90.00
_cell.angle_beta   90.00
_cell.angle_gamma   90.00
#
_symmetry.space_group_name_H-M   'P 1'
#
loop_
_entity.id
_entity.type
_entity.pdbx_description
1 polymer ?
#
loop_
_entity_poly.entity_id
_entity_poly.type
_entity_poly.pdbx_seq_one_letter_code
_entity_poly.pdbx_strand_id
1 'polypeptide(L)'
;MNRDEVDVIVAGAGLVGLALAPALSRAGLKVALVDRAPVAAPEFDADSWDARVYAISPGSATFLRSIGAWQMLEADRIAPVEAMRVAGDAGASIEFSAYELAERALAWIVEERALRAALLPLVFEAGVEVVGGATMTSLDWTADAAVLTLTESGGSPRVLSATLIAGADGARSWVRRAAGLSHEPRPYGQTAVVANFACERAHHGVARQWFRTDGSVLAWLPLPGRRMAMVWSAPDALATQLRTLEGAALAARVAEAGGHALGTLEPLTDAASFPLAFLKLPATIAHRLALVGDAAHAVHPLAGQGVNLGFGDVDVLARVMAERGPASDPGAPVLLERFARRRAEPVLAMQTVTDGLVRLFGPNRPWLRMLRNAGLTAVDRLPVLKRALAQPALH
;
A
#
# COMPACT_ATOMS: atom_id res chain seq x y z
N MET A 1 7.31 -8.98 36.93
CA MET A 1 6.35 -8.94 35.83
C MET A 1 6.55 -10.19 34.99
N ASN A 2 5.47 -10.92 34.74
CA ASN A 2 5.54 -12.06 33.82
C ASN A 2 5.89 -11.53 32.43
N ARG A 3 6.86 -12.12 31.76
CA ARG A 3 7.19 -11.83 30.35
C ARG A 3 6.56 -12.90 29.50
N ASP A 4 5.71 -12.48 28.58
CA ASP A 4 5.19 -13.42 27.57
C ASP A 4 6.23 -13.52 26.45
N GLU A 5 6.70 -14.75 26.18
CA GLU A 5 7.75 -15.01 25.18
C GLU A 5 7.14 -15.50 23.87
N VAL A 6 7.52 -14.86 22.78
CA VAL A 6 7.19 -15.25 21.41
C VAL A 6 8.46 -15.20 20.55
N ASP A 7 8.42 -15.79 19.34
CA ASP A 7 9.55 -15.66 18.41
C ASP A 7 9.56 -14.31 17.72
N VAL A 8 8.36 -13.81 17.34
CA VAL A 8 8.23 -12.54 16.62
C VAL A 8 7.08 -11.69 17.16
N ILE A 9 7.35 -10.41 17.41
CA ILE A 9 6.32 -9.40 17.61
C ILE A 9 6.10 -8.67 16.27
N VAL A 10 4.87 -8.67 15.75
CA VAL A 10 4.45 -7.84 14.62
C VAL A 10 3.72 -6.62 15.17
N ALA A 11 4.31 -5.45 15.03
CA ALA A 11 3.74 -4.18 15.50
C ALA A 11 2.98 -3.48 14.37
N GLY A 12 1.66 -3.39 14.52
CA GLY A 12 0.72 -2.83 13.54
C GLY A 12 -0.16 -3.89 12.86
N ALA A 13 -1.49 -3.75 13.01
CA ALA A 13 -2.51 -4.62 12.40
C ALA A 13 -3.19 -3.95 11.16
N GLY A 14 -2.42 -3.19 10.38
CA GLY A 14 -2.80 -2.81 9.02
C GLY A 14 -2.69 -3.99 8.06
N LEU A 15 -3.00 -3.80 6.76
CA LEU A 15 -2.98 -4.89 5.76
C LEU A 15 -1.65 -5.65 5.73
N VAL A 16 -0.52 -4.95 5.85
CA VAL A 16 0.82 -5.54 5.84
C VAL A 16 1.06 -6.41 7.08
N GLY A 17 0.70 -5.93 8.28
CA GLY A 17 0.85 -6.69 9.51
C GLY A 17 -0.10 -7.88 9.61
N LEU A 18 -1.37 -7.69 9.15
CA LEU A 18 -2.34 -8.78 9.07
C LEU A 18 -1.93 -9.89 8.09
N ALA A 19 -1.18 -9.55 7.04
CA ALA A 19 -0.62 -10.54 6.12
C ALA A 19 0.67 -11.19 6.67
N LEU A 20 1.51 -10.40 7.37
CA LEU A 20 2.80 -10.86 7.89
C LEU A 20 2.64 -11.88 9.04
N ALA A 21 1.75 -11.59 9.99
CA ALA A 21 1.60 -12.42 11.19
C ALA A 21 1.26 -13.89 10.85
N PRO A 22 0.24 -14.22 10.04
CA PRO A 22 -0.05 -15.60 9.65
C PRO A 22 1.04 -16.20 8.75
N ALA A 23 1.71 -15.39 7.91
CA ALA A 23 2.80 -15.90 7.07
C ALA A 23 4.01 -16.35 7.89
N LEU A 24 4.35 -15.61 8.94
CA LEU A 24 5.41 -16.00 9.89
C LEU A 24 5.02 -17.19 10.76
N SER A 25 3.76 -17.26 11.21
CA SER A 25 3.28 -18.42 11.95
C SER A 25 3.35 -19.71 11.12
N ARG A 26 2.98 -19.65 9.84
CA ARG A 26 3.15 -20.76 8.89
C ARG A 26 4.61 -21.15 8.65
N ALA A 27 5.56 -20.22 8.84
CA ALA A 27 6.98 -20.49 8.83
C ALA A 27 7.48 -21.14 10.17
N GLY A 28 6.56 -21.53 11.05
CA GLY A 28 6.84 -22.23 12.31
C GLY A 28 7.29 -21.30 13.44
N LEU A 29 6.89 -20.03 13.42
CA LEU A 29 7.21 -19.05 14.46
C LEU A 29 5.99 -18.78 15.35
N LYS A 30 6.21 -18.63 16.66
CA LYS A 30 5.21 -18.12 17.59
C LYS A 30 5.14 -16.60 17.46
N VAL A 31 3.98 -16.09 17.05
CA VAL A 31 3.80 -14.66 16.67
C VAL A 31 2.81 -13.97 17.60
N ALA A 32 3.15 -12.77 18.04
CA ALA A 32 2.22 -11.81 18.64
C ALA A 32 2.01 -10.63 17.67
N LEU A 33 0.75 -10.28 17.41
CA LEU A 33 0.33 -9.12 16.62
C LEU A 33 -0.21 -8.04 17.56
N VAL A 34 0.44 -6.88 17.55
CA VAL A 34 0.11 -5.76 18.45
C VAL A 34 -0.40 -4.57 17.67
N ASP A 35 -1.51 -3.96 18.09
CA ASP A 35 -1.99 -2.70 17.53
C ASP A 35 -2.62 -1.80 18.58
N ARG A 36 -2.50 -0.49 18.36
CA ARG A 36 -3.13 0.54 19.18
C ARG A 36 -4.66 0.53 19.07
N ALA A 37 -5.18 0.22 17.89
CA ALA A 37 -6.60 0.06 17.65
C ALA A 37 -7.05 -1.37 18.00
N PRO A 38 -8.33 -1.57 18.32
CA PRO A 38 -8.90 -2.91 18.39
C PRO A 38 -8.73 -3.65 17.06
N VAL A 39 -8.30 -4.90 17.13
CA VAL A 39 -8.15 -5.78 15.96
C VAL A 39 -9.45 -6.58 15.79
N ALA A 40 -10.37 -6.01 15.02
CA ALA A 40 -11.69 -6.60 14.78
C ALA A 40 -12.00 -6.63 13.28
N ALA A 41 -12.95 -7.49 12.90
CA ALA A 41 -13.49 -7.50 11.55
C ALA A 41 -14.17 -6.16 11.26
N PRO A 42 -13.96 -5.59 10.06
CA PRO A 42 -14.72 -4.43 9.66
C PRO A 42 -16.21 -4.80 9.54
N GLU A 43 -17.07 -3.87 9.90
CA GLU A 43 -18.49 -3.99 9.59
C GLU A 43 -18.68 -3.97 8.07
N PHE A 44 -19.40 -4.93 7.55
CA PHE A 44 -19.63 -5.11 6.12
C PHE A 44 -21.13 -4.93 5.85
N ASP A 45 -21.49 -3.78 5.28
CA ASP A 45 -22.77 -3.59 4.64
C ASP A 45 -22.60 -3.92 3.14
N ALA A 46 -23.35 -4.91 2.65
CA ALA A 46 -23.25 -5.40 1.28
C ALA A 46 -23.49 -4.29 0.22
N ASP A 47 -24.33 -3.31 0.55
CA ASP A 47 -24.67 -2.21 -0.36
C ASP A 47 -23.73 -1.01 -0.24
N SER A 48 -22.90 -0.96 0.80
CA SER A 48 -21.95 0.14 1.00
C SER A 48 -20.62 -0.10 0.29
N TRP A 49 -19.87 0.99 0.05
CA TRP A 49 -18.53 0.98 -0.55
C TRP A 49 -17.53 1.67 0.37
N ASP A 50 -16.30 1.16 0.38
CA ASP A 50 -15.18 1.82 1.08
C ASP A 50 -14.49 2.78 0.10
N ALA A 51 -14.36 4.04 0.48
CA ALA A 51 -13.66 5.03 -0.33
C ALA A 51 -12.19 4.66 -0.57
N ARG A 52 -11.61 3.85 0.32
CA ARG A 52 -10.22 3.43 0.23
C ARG A 52 -10.09 2.10 -0.52
N VAL A 53 -9.45 2.17 -1.66
CA VAL A 53 -9.20 1.02 -2.53
C VAL A 53 -7.71 0.87 -2.82
N TYR A 54 -7.32 -0.34 -3.18
CA TYR A 54 -5.96 -0.66 -3.61
C TYR A 54 -5.97 -1.35 -4.97
N ALA A 55 -4.99 -1.02 -5.80
CA ALA A 55 -4.69 -1.74 -7.03
C ALA A 55 -3.69 -2.85 -6.70
N ILE A 56 -4.17 -4.06 -6.54
CA ILE A 56 -3.36 -5.23 -6.19
C ILE A 56 -2.67 -5.75 -7.45
N SER A 57 -1.33 -5.73 -7.48
CA SER A 57 -0.52 -6.22 -8.60
C SER A 57 -0.62 -7.74 -8.76
N PRO A 58 -0.29 -8.31 -9.93
CA PRO A 58 -0.22 -9.75 -10.14
C PRO A 58 0.68 -10.48 -9.13
N GLY A 59 1.84 -9.90 -8.79
CA GLY A 59 2.74 -10.44 -7.77
C GLY A 59 2.09 -10.48 -6.39
N SER A 60 1.48 -9.37 -5.96
CA SER A 60 0.75 -9.29 -4.68
C SER A 60 -0.46 -10.22 -4.64
N ALA A 61 -1.21 -10.36 -5.73
CA ALA A 61 -2.32 -11.30 -5.82
C ALA A 61 -1.83 -12.76 -5.70
N THR A 62 -0.66 -13.07 -6.26
CA THR A 62 -0.03 -14.39 -6.13
C THR A 62 0.38 -14.66 -4.68
N PHE A 63 0.99 -13.68 -4.02
CA PHE A 63 1.28 -13.77 -2.58
C PHE A 63 0.01 -13.98 -1.75
N LEU A 64 -1.03 -13.15 -1.94
CA LEU A 64 -2.31 -13.27 -1.22
C LEU A 64 -2.99 -14.64 -1.45
N ARG A 65 -2.86 -15.21 -2.66
CA ARG A 65 -3.31 -16.60 -2.94
C ARG A 65 -2.52 -17.62 -2.15
N SER A 66 -1.21 -17.45 -2.04
CA SER A 66 -0.34 -18.40 -1.32
C SER A 66 -0.65 -18.48 0.18
N ILE A 67 -1.13 -17.39 0.76
CA ILE A 67 -1.57 -17.33 2.17
C ILE A 67 -3.07 -17.60 2.36
N GLY A 68 -3.84 -17.84 1.28
CA GLY A 68 -5.27 -18.13 1.35
C GLY A 68 -6.18 -16.90 1.42
N ALA A 69 -5.64 -15.69 1.49
CA ALA A 69 -6.43 -14.46 1.61
C ALA A 69 -7.24 -14.14 0.35
N TRP A 70 -6.68 -14.40 -0.84
CA TRP A 70 -7.34 -14.09 -2.10
C TRP A 70 -8.65 -14.86 -2.30
N GLN A 71 -8.71 -16.11 -1.84
CA GLN A 71 -9.87 -16.97 -1.96
C GLN A 71 -11.04 -16.55 -1.06
N MET A 72 -10.75 -15.75 -0.03
CA MET A 72 -11.75 -15.20 0.88
C MET A 72 -12.37 -13.89 0.39
N LEU A 73 -11.83 -13.32 -0.69
CA LEU A 73 -12.39 -12.12 -1.31
C LEU A 73 -13.63 -12.47 -2.14
N GLU A 74 -14.70 -11.71 -2.00
CA GLU A 74 -15.90 -11.84 -2.80
C GLU A 74 -15.60 -11.39 -4.25
N ALA A 75 -15.89 -12.26 -5.22
CA ALA A 75 -15.54 -12.05 -6.62
C ALA A 75 -16.25 -10.84 -7.25
N ASP A 76 -17.44 -10.50 -6.79
CA ASP A 76 -18.25 -9.37 -7.22
C ASP A 76 -17.79 -8.02 -6.60
N ARG A 77 -16.81 -8.08 -5.69
CA ARG A 77 -16.16 -6.90 -5.08
C ARG A 77 -14.76 -6.63 -5.66
N ILE A 78 -14.31 -7.44 -6.62
CA ILE A 78 -13.00 -7.31 -7.27
C ILE A 78 -13.19 -6.86 -8.72
N ALA A 79 -12.50 -5.79 -9.14
CA ALA A 79 -12.52 -5.35 -10.53
C ALA A 79 -11.13 -5.50 -11.17
N PRO A 80 -11.00 -6.24 -12.28
CA PRO A 80 -9.75 -6.31 -13.01
C PRO A 80 -9.49 -4.98 -13.75
N VAL A 81 -8.22 -4.58 -13.79
CA VAL A 81 -7.72 -3.52 -14.67
C VAL A 81 -7.16 -4.18 -15.93
N GLU A 82 -7.92 -4.15 -17.02
CA GLU A 82 -7.53 -4.75 -18.29
C GLU A 82 -6.62 -3.83 -19.12
N ALA A 83 -6.82 -2.52 -18.97
CA ALA A 83 -5.97 -1.52 -19.58
C ALA A 83 -5.82 -0.29 -18.67
N MET A 84 -4.72 0.44 -18.85
CA MET A 84 -4.45 1.70 -18.17
C MET A 84 -4.08 2.78 -19.19
N ARG A 85 -4.85 3.88 -19.21
CA ARG A 85 -4.58 5.06 -20.03
C ARG A 85 -4.00 6.16 -19.19
N VAL A 86 -2.81 6.59 -19.52
CA VAL A 86 -2.11 7.69 -18.83
C VAL A 86 -2.01 8.86 -19.80
N ALA A 87 -2.61 9.98 -19.44
CA ALA A 87 -2.55 11.22 -20.21
C ALA A 87 -1.59 12.23 -19.56
N GLY A 88 -0.72 12.80 -20.38
CA GLY A 88 0.13 13.92 -20.01
C GLY A 88 -0.63 15.25 -20.06
N ASP A 89 0.01 16.31 -19.61
CA ASP A 89 -0.55 17.66 -19.49
C ASP A 89 -0.56 18.49 -20.80
N ALA A 90 -0.16 17.90 -21.93
CA ALA A 90 -0.17 18.53 -23.25
C ALA A 90 -0.73 17.61 -24.36
N GLY A 91 -1.65 16.70 -23.99
CA GLY A 91 -2.37 15.87 -24.96
C GLY A 91 -1.66 14.58 -25.37
N ALA A 92 -0.41 14.34 -24.94
CA ALA A 92 0.22 13.04 -25.13
C ALA A 92 -0.42 12.01 -24.21
N SER A 93 -0.53 10.77 -24.68
CA SER A 93 -1.03 9.67 -23.88
C SER A 93 -0.25 8.38 -24.16
N ILE A 94 -0.29 7.46 -23.20
CA ILE A 94 0.22 6.11 -23.33
C ILE A 94 -0.85 5.15 -22.80
N GLU A 95 -1.01 4.02 -23.46
CA GLU A 95 -1.89 2.94 -23.04
C GLU A 95 -1.09 1.68 -22.74
N PHE A 96 -1.34 1.08 -21.58
CA PHE A 96 -0.85 -0.24 -21.22
C PHE A 96 -2.04 -1.20 -21.28
N SER A 97 -1.85 -2.37 -21.88
CA SER A 97 -2.85 -3.43 -21.97
C SER A 97 -2.34 -4.70 -21.33
N ALA A 98 -3.17 -5.34 -20.52
CA ALA A 98 -2.88 -6.65 -19.94
C ALA A 98 -2.61 -7.68 -21.03
N TYR A 99 -3.38 -7.63 -22.12
CA TYR A 99 -3.21 -8.50 -23.28
C TYR A 99 -1.81 -8.37 -23.93
N GLU A 100 -1.32 -7.13 -24.14
CA GLU A 100 0.02 -6.87 -24.70
C GLU A 100 1.15 -7.37 -23.79
N LEU A 101 0.91 -7.41 -22.48
CA LEU A 101 1.86 -7.88 -21.48
C LEU A 101 1.74 -9.37 -21.18
N ALA A 102 0.80 -10.08 -21.81
CA ALA A 102 0.46 -11.49 -21.56
C ALA A 102 0.01 -11.76 -20.10
N GLU A 103 -0.63 -10.76 -19.49
CA GLU A 103 -1.17 -10.85 -18.13
C GLU A 103 -2.70 -10.98 -18.16
N ARG A 104 -3.28 -11.54 -17.09
CA ARG A 104 -4.75 -11.62 -16.93
C ARG A 104 -5.36 -10.27 -16.63
N ALA A 105 -4.64 -9.44 -15.88
CA ALA A 105 -4.97 -8.05 -15.55
C ALA A 105 -3.67 -7.32 -15.18
N LEU A 106 -3.64 -5.99 -15.37
CA LEU A 106 -2.54 -5.15 -14.88
C LEU A 106 -2.55 -5.04 -13.35
N ALA A 107 -3.74 -5.06 -12.76
CA ALA A 107 -4.00 -5.06 -11.34
C ALA A 107 -5.46 -5.49 -11.10
N TRP A 108 -5.81 -5.71 -9.84
CA TRP A 108 -7.20 -5.84 -9.38
C TRP A 108 -7.49 -4.76 -8.35
N ILE A 109 -8.59 -4.04 -8.55
CA ILE A 109 -9.03 -3.03 -7.58
C ILE A 109 -9.85 -3.73 -6.51
N VAL A 110 -9.40 -3.57 -5.25
CA VAL A 110 -10.01 -4.20 -4.07
C VAL A 110 -10.12 -3.16 -2.95
N GLU A 111 -11.23 -3.15 -2.25
CA GLU A 111 -11.45 -2.27 -1.10
C GLU A 111 -10.55 -2.66 0.09
N GLU A 112 -10.12 -1.67 0.88
CA GLU A 112 -9.32 -1.93 2.10
C GLU A 112 -10.05 -2.85 3.06
N ARG A 113 -11.33 -2.58 3.32
CA ARG A 113 -12.14 -3.39 4.23
C ARG A 113 -12.28 -4.84 3.77
N ALA A 114 -12.39 -5.10 2.45
CA ALA A 114 -12.47 -6.45 1.91
C ALA A 114 -11.14 -7.21 2.12
N LEU A 115 -9.99 -6.56 1.86
CA LEU A 115 -8.68 -7.14 2.16
C LEU A 115 -8.51 -7.42 3.65
N ARG A 116 -8.94 -6.50 4.51
CA ARG A 116 -8.88 -6.66 5.96
C ARG A 116 -9.76 -7.82 6.44
N ALA A 117 -10.99 -7.92 5.91
CA ALA A 117 -11.92 -9.01 6.21
C ALA A 117 -11.37 -10.38 5.76
N ALA A 118 -10.65 -10.42 4.64
CA ALA A 118 -10.01 -11.63 4.15
C ALA A 118 -8.76 -12.04 4.93
N LEU A 119 -7.99 -11.08 5.44
CA LEU A 119 -6.74 -11.35 6.16
C LEU A 119 -6.95 -11.70 7.63
N LEU A 120 -7.93 -11.08 8.28
CA LEU A 120 -8.12 -11.20 9.72
C LEU A 120 -8.42 -12.64 10.20
N PRO A 121 -9.30 -13.43 9.55
CA PRO A 121 -9.52 -14.83 9.94
C PRO A 121 -8.24 -15.67 9.91
N LEU A 122 -7.36 -15.42 8.93
CA LEU A 122 -6.09 -16.14 8.80
C LEU A 122 -5.15 -15.90 9.98
N VAL A 123 -5.23 -14.72 10.62
CA VAL A 123 -4.46 -14.41 11.84
C VAL A 123 -4.88 -15.33 12.98
N PHE A 124 -6.20 -15.49 13.18
CA PHE A 124 -6.73 -16.35 14.24
C PHE A 124 -6.52 -17.85 13.94
N GLU A 125 -6.76 -18.28 12.70
CA GLU A 125 -6.53 -19.65 12.24
C GLU A 125 -5.07 -20.08 12.39
N ALA A 126 -4.14 -19.14 12.21
CA ALA A 126 -2.71 -19.38 12.39
C ALA A 126 -2.27 -19.42 13.87
N GLY A 127 -3.18 -19.22 14.83
CA GLY A 127 -2.87 -19.21 16.26
C GLY A 127 -2.00 -18.02 16.69
N VAL A 128 -2.07 -16.90 15.96
CA VAL A 128 -1.35 -15.67 16.31
C VAL A 128 -1.98 -15.06 17.56
N GLU A 129 -1.15 -14.70 18.53
CA GLU A 129 -1.59 -13.96 19.70
C GLU A 129 -1.90 -12.50 19.33
N VAL A 130 -3.16 -12.07 19.49
CA VAL A 130 -3.60 -10.73 19.10
C VAL A 130 -3.75 -9.84 20.33
N VAL A 131 -2.99 -8.73 20.35
CA VAL A 131 -3.02 -7.72 21.41
C VAL A 131 -3.48 -6.39 20.78
N GLY A 132 -4.80 -6.24 20.67
CA GLY A 132 -5.44 -5.01 20.17
C GLY A 132 -5.80 -4.03 21.27
N GLY A 133 -5.89 -2.73 20.93
CA GLY A 133 -6.18 -1.67 21.88
C GLY A 133 -5.01 -1.37 22.85
N ALA A 134 -3.79 -1.74 22.47
CA ALA A 134 -2.60 -1.61 23.33
C ALA A 134 -1.63 -0.56 22.79
N THR A 135 -1.24 0.36 23.64
CA THR A 135 -0.27 1.40 23.30
C THR A 135 1.16 0.94 23.63
N MET A 136 2.03 0.94 22.64
CA MET A 136 3.46 0.67 22.81
C MET A 136 4.12 1.84 23.55
N THR A 137 4.83 1.56 24.67
CA THR A 137 5.39 2.59 25.57
C THR A 137 6.91 2.59 25.64
N SER A 138 7.56 1.41 25.62
CA SER A 138 9.02 1.31 25.46
C SER A 138 9.40 0.11 24.60
N LEU A 139 10.56 0.22 23.96
CA LEU A 139 11.20 -0.85 23.21
C LEU A 139 12.68 -0.88 23.61
N ASP A 140 13.04 -1.93 24.29
CA ASP A 140 14.36 -2.15 24.83
C ASP A 140 15.01 -3.37 24.18
N TRP A 141 16.31 -3.46 24.23
CA TRP A 141 17.05 -4.51 23.57
C TRP A 141 17.95 -5.26 24.56
N THR A 142 17.98 -6.57 24.45
CA THR A 142 19.02 -7.42 25.05
C THR A 142 19.86 -8.04 23.93
N ALA A 143 20.90 -8.80 24.29
CA ALA A 143 21.68 -9.54 23.28
C ALA A 143 20.77 -10.50 22.46
N ASP A 144 19.77 -11.11 23.11
CA ASP A 144 18.98 -12.20 22.55
C ASP A 144 17.53 -11.86 22.30
N ALA A 145 17.04 -10.68 22.69
CA ALA A 145 15.63 -10.31 22.54
C ALA A 145 15.40 -8.81 22.37
N ALA A 146 14.29 -8.50 21.69
CA ALA A 146 13.59 -7.22 21.74
C ALA A 146 12.53 -7.33 22.85
N VAL A 147 12.47 -6.35 23.73
CA VAL A 147 11.53 -6.28 24.85
C VAL A 147 10.60 -5.10 24.67
N LEU A 148 9.34 -5.39 24.37
CA LEU A 148 8.29 -4.39 24.13
C LEU A 148 7.39 -4.27 25.35
N THR A 149 7.29 -3.07 25.92
CA THR A 149 6.32 -2.75 26.95
C THR A 149 5.10 -2.11 26.34
N LEU A 150 3.93 -2.58 26.74
CA LEU A 150 2.61 -2.13 26.30
C LEU A 150 1.80 -1.62 27.48
N THR A 151 0.88 -0.70 27.21
CA THR A 151 -0.23 -0.38 28.11
C THR A 151 -1.53 -0.79 27.44
N GLU A 152 -2.23 -1.75 27.99
CA GLU A 152 -3.53 -2.22 27.48
C GLU A 152 -4.65 -1.23 27.87
N SER A 153 -5.82 -1.35 27.23
CA SER A 153 -6.97 -0.44 27.42
C SER A 153 -7.44 -0.33 28.90
N GLY A 154 -7.10 -1.29 29.77
CA GLY A 154 -7.35 -1.26 31.21
C GLY A 154 -6.27 -0.57 32.04
N GLY A 155 -5.23 0.02 31.41
CA GLY A 155 -4.12 0.69 32.09
C GLY A 155 -3.06 -0.26 32.66
N SER A 156 -3.22 -1.58 32.53
CA SER A 156 -2.25 -2.56 33.02
C SER A 156 -1.04 -2.66 32.08
N PRO A 157 0.19 -2.59 32.60
CA PRO A 157 1.39 -2.78 31.80
C PRO A 157 1.56 -4.26 31.47
N ARG A 158 1.89 -4.56 30.22
CA ARG A 158 2.26 -5.87 29.73
C ARG A 158 3.62 -5.82 29.07
N VAL A 159 4.43 -6.86 29.24
CA VAL A 159 5.76 -6.96 28.62
C VAL A 159 5.81 -8.18 27.73
N LEU A 160 6.09 -7.95 26.44
CA LEU A 160 6.37 -9.00 25.46
C LEU A 160 7.87 -9.06 25.18
N SER A 161 8.41 -10.26 25.07
CA SER A 161 9.80 -10.51 24.69
C SER A 161 9.83 -11.36 23.43
N ALA A 162 10.62 -10.97 22.43
CA ALA A 162 10.74 -11.70 21.17
C ALA A 162 12.16 -11.66 20.63
N THR A 163 12.55 -12.70 19.88
CA THR A 163 13.83 -12.70 19.16
C THR A 163 13.87 -11.72 18.00
N LEU A 164 12.70 -11.36 17.45
CA LEU A 164 12.54 -10.39 16.37
C LEU A 164 11.32 -9.49 16.61
N ILE A 165 11.43 -8.22 16.34
CA ILE A 165 10.29 -7.32 16.16
C ILE A 165 10.19 -6.87 14.69
N ALA A 166 9.00 -7.01 14.11
CA ALA A 166 8.67 -6.54 12.77
C ALA A 166 7.78 -5.30 12.88
N GLY A 167 8.29 -4.14 12.49
CA GLY A 167 7.53 -2.88 12.48
C GLY A 167 6.70 -2.76 11.21
N ALA A 168 5.37 -2.91 11.34
CA ALA A 168 4.35 -2.77 10.29
C ALA A 168 3.32 -1.66 10.63
N ASP A 169 3.71 -0.69 11.46
CA ASP A 169 2.87 0.32 12.10
C ASP A 169 2.74 1.62 11.28
N GLY A 170 3.01 1.52 9.97
CA GLY A 170 2.69 2.53 8.97
C GLY A 170 3.67 3.71 8.90
N ALA A 171 3.32 4.70 8.08
CA ALA A 171 4.22 5.81 7.73
C ALA A 171 4.71 6.61 8.95
N ARG A 172 3.91 6.71 10.02
CA ARG A 172 4.27 7.34 11.30
C ARG A 172 4.79 6.35 12.33
N SER A 173 5.52 5.33 11.89
CA SER A 173 5.99 4.21 12.71
C SER A 173 6.61 4.66 14.03
N TRP A 174 6.03 4.16 15.11
CA TRP A 174 6.57 4.31 16.46
C TRP A 174 7.78 3.39 16.65
N VAL A 175 7.72 2.15 16.12
CA VAL A 175 8.83 1.18 16.17
C VAL A 175 10.09 1.76 15.54
N ARG A 176 9.97 2.35 14.34
CA ARG A 176 11.08 3.01 13.66
C ARG A 176 11.73 4.08 14.53
N ARG A 177 10.94 4.95 15.17
CA ARG A 177 11.46 6.00 16.06
C ARG A 177 12.08 5.44 17.33
N ALA A 178 11.42 4.49 17.97
CA ALA A 178 11.91 3.84 19.19
C ALA A 178 13.26 3.12 18.96
N ALA A 179 13.46 2.56 17.76
CA ALA A 179 14.71 1.93 17.36
C ALA A 179 15.82 2.89 16.90
N GLY A 180 15.60 4.20 16.97
CA GLY A 180 16.58 5.20 16.55
C GLY A 180 16.80 5.29 15.03
N LEU A 181 15.96 4.62 14.22
CA LEU A 181 15.98 4.71 12.76
C LEU A 181 15.19 5.93 12.26
N SER A 182 15.31 7.05 12.98
CA SER A 182 14.51 8.24 12.74
C SER A 182 14.90 8.92 11.43
N HIS A 183 14.07 8.73 10.41
CA HIS A 183 14.01 9.55 9.21
C HIS A 183 12.59 10.06 9.10
N GLU A 184 12.44 11.38 9.06
CA GLU A 184 11.12 11.98 8.90
C GLU A 184 10.70 11.85 7.43
N PRO A 185 9.44 11.43 7.17
CA PRO A 185 8.91 11.42 5.81
C PRO A 185 8.93 12.83 5.22
N ARG A 186 9.46 12.98 4.02
CA ARG A 186 9.45 14.25 3.29
C ARG A 186 8.07 14.47 2.67
N PRO A 187 7.31 15.49 3.08
CA PRO A 187 6.01 15.76 2.51
C PRO A 187 6.14 16.14 1.02
N TYR A 188 5.19 15.70 0.20
CA TYR A 188 5.07 16.14 -1.18
C TYR A 188 4.40 17.53 -1.32
N GLY A 189 3.80 18.06 -0.26
CA GLY A 189 2.91 19.23 -0.32
C GLY A 189 1.61 18.92 -1.07
N GLN A 190 1.24 17.65 -1.04
CA GLN A 190 0.05 17.10 -1.68
C GLN A 190 -0.71 16.21 -0.72
N THR A 191 -2.03 16.19 -0.91
CA THR A 191 -2.96 15.31 -0.20
C THR A 191 -3.76 14.51 -1.23
N ALA A 192 -3.85 13.20 -1.06
CA ALA A 192 -4.75 12.38 -1.85
C ALA A 192 -6.18 12.52 -1.31
N VAL A 193 -7.11 12.88 -2.18
CA VAL A 193 -8.56 12.85 -1.94
C VAL A 193 -9.12 11.64 -2.66
N VAL A 194 -9.88 10.81 -1.97
CA VAL A 194 -10.47 9.56 -2.50
C VAL A 194 -11.97 9.56 -2.29
N ALA A 195 -12.71 9.07 -3.27
CA ALA A 195 -14.15 8.84 -3.21
C ALA A 195 -14.56 7.87 -4.32
N ASN A 196 -15.70 7.20 -4.16
CA ASN A 196 -16.25 6.31 -5.18
C ASN A 196 -17.52 6.90 -5.79
N PHE A 197 -17.74 6.58 -7.06
CA PHE A 197 -18.86 7.10 -7.84
C PHE A 197 -19.51 6.00 -8.69
N ALA A 198 -20.83 6.06 -8.85
CA ALA A 198 -21.53 5.38 -9.93
C ALA A 198 -21.36 6.20 -11.23
N CYS A 199 -21.28 5.51 -12.36
CA CYS A 199 -20.96 6.09 -13.67
C CYS A 199 -22.12 5.87 -14.64
N GLU A 200 -22.45 6.89 -15.42
CA GLU A 200 -23.42 6.75 -16.52
C GLU A 200 -22.91 5.77 -17.59
N ARG A 201 -21.63 5.81 -17.93
CA ARG A 201 -21.01 4.97 -18.93
C ARG A 201 -20.09 3.93 -18.31
N ALA A 202 -20.01 2.74 -18.93
CA ALA A 202 -19.13 1.68 -18.48
C ALA A 202 -17.65 2.06 -18.69
N HIS A 203 -16.81 1.71 -17.72
CA HIS A 203 -15.34 1.91 -17.78
C HIS A 203 -14.62 0.82 -18.59
N HIS A 204 -15.26 -0.34 -18.86
CA HIS A 204 -14.69 -1.46 -19.61
C HIS A 204 -13.33 -1.95 -19.07
N GLY A 205 -13.17 -2.05 -17.76
CA GLY A 205 -11.91 -2.46 -17.12
C GLY A 205 -10.72 -1.49 -17.32
N VAL A 206 -10.97 -0.27 -17.83
CA VAL A 206 -9.92 0.70 -18.13
C VAL A 206 -9.69 1.64 -16.96
N ALA A 207 -8.52 1.57 -16.33
CA ALA A 207 -8.03 2.60 -15.43
C ALA A 207 -7.57 3.83 -16.23
N ARG A 208 -7.81 5.02 -15.69
CA ARG A 208 -7.42 6.29 -16.33
C ARG A 208 -6.62 7.12 -15.35
N GLN A 209 -5.54 7.75 -15.82
CA GLN A 209 -4.73 8.67 -15.03
C GLN A 209 -4.38 9.91 -15.85
N TRP A 210 -4.52 11.07 -15.25
CA TRP A 210 -4.17 12.35 -15.85
C TRP A 210 -3.13 13.06 -14.98
N PHE A 211 -2.00 13.39 -15.60
CA PHE A 211 -1.08 14.38 -15.05
C PHE A 211 -1.57 15.76 -15.48
N ARG A 212 -1.85 16.62 -14.53
CA ARG A 212 -2.49 17.92 -14.76
C ARG A 212 -1.48 19.07 -14.69
N THR A 213 -1.83 20.18 -15.33
CA THR A 213 -0.97 21.38 -15.35
C THR A 213 -0.81 22.07 -13.99
N ASP A 214 -1.74 21.83 -13.06
CA ASP A 214 -1.69 22.31 -11.67
C ASP A 214 -0.78 21.44 -10.77
N GLY A 215 -0.11 20.46 -11.33
CA GLY A 215 0.75 19.50 -10.61
C GLY A 215 -0.01 18.39 -9.91
N SER A 216 -1.34 18.35 -10.02
CA SER A 216 -2.13 17.25 -9.46
C SER A 216 -2.12 16.02 -10.39
N VAL A 217 -2.41 14.85 -9.81
CA VAL A 217 -2.61 13.62 -10.55
C VAL A 217 -3.98 13.06 -10.20
N LEU A 218 -4.86 12.98 -11.19
CA LEU A 218 -6.18 12.36 -11.05
C LEU A 218 -6.13 10.94 -11.61
N ALA A 219 -6.59 9.98 -10.84
CA ALA A 219 -6.78 8.60 -11.28
C ALA A 219 -8.22 8.15 -11.08
N TRP A 220 -8.74 7.43 -12.06
CA TRP A 220 -10.02 6.71 -12.01
C TRP A 220 -9.75 5.22 -12.15
N LEU A 221 -10.14 4.45 -11.16
CA LEU A 221 -9.91 3.01 -11.09
C LEU A 221 -11.25 2.29 -11.25
N PRO A 222 -11.34 1.23 -12.08
CA PRO A 222 -12.58 0.49 -12.27
C PRO A 222 -13.01 -0.19 -10.96
N LEU A 223 -14.29 -0.11 -10.64
CA LEU A 223 -14.95 -0.91 -9.61
C LEU A 223 -16.00 -1.81 -10.28
N PRO A 224 -16.47 -2.88 -9.63
CA PRO A 224 -17.48 -3.76 -10.19
C PRO A 224 -18.72 -3.03 -10.70
N GLY A 225 -19.23 -3.44 -11.86
CA GLY A 225 -20.35 -2.80 -12.54
C GLY A 225 -19.99 -1.46 -13.18
N ARG A 226 -20.89 -0.49 -13.11
CA ARG A 226 -20.66 0.88 -13.58
C ARG A 226 -20.25 1.78 -12.43
N ARG A 227 -19.16 1.45 -11.76
CA ARG A 227 -18.63 2.22 -10.63
C ARG A 227 -17.16 2.49 -10.82
N MET A 228 -16.67 3.56 -10.25
CA MET A 228 -15.25 3.86 -10.24
C MET A 228 -14.80 4.44 -8.91
N ALA A 229 -13.55 4.17 -8.52
CA ALA A 229 -12.88 4.85 -7.44
C ALA A 229 -12.01 5.99 -8.00
N MET A 230 -12.11 7.15 -7.39
CA MET A 230 -11.26 8.31 -7.67
C MET A 230 -10.12 8.34 -6.65
N VAL A 231 -8.91 8.56 -7.14
CA VAL A 231 -7.74 8.99 -6.35
C VAL A 231 -7.21 10.29 -6.96
N TRP A 232 -7.35 11.40 -6.25
CA TRP A 232 -6.86 12.70 -6.70
C TRP A 232 -5.73 13.17 -5.79
N SER A 233 -4.48 12.93 -6.19
CA SER A 233 -3.31 13.50 -5.53
C SER A 233 -3.20 14.97 -5.93
N ALA A 234 -3.57 15.87 -5.05
CA ALA A 234 -3.68 17.28 -5.32
C ALA A 234 -2.80 18.13 -4.38
N PRO A 235 -2.26 19.28 -4.83
CA PRO A 235 -1.67 20.26 -3.93
C PRO A 235 -2.61 20.58 -2.76
N ASP A 236 -2.08 20.79 -1.56
CA ASP A 236 -2.87 20.88 -0.32
C ASP A 236 -4.01 21.91 -0.39
N ALA A 237 -3.79 23.04 -1.11
CA ALA A 237 -4.83 24.05 -1.32
C ALA A 237 -6.02 23.51 -2.14
N LEU A 238 -5.74 22.77 -3.23
CA LEU A 238 -6.78 22.14 -4.05
C LEU A 238 -7.45 20.99 -3.29
N ALA A 239 -6.70 20.19 -2.58
CA ALA A 239 -7.23 19.09 -1.77
C ALA A 239 -8.21 19.61 -0.70
N THR A 240 -7.89 20.75 -0.06
CA THR A 240 -8.78 21.42 0.89
C THR A 240 -10.09 21.83 0.22
N GLN A 241 -10.04 22.41 -0.99
CA GLN A 241 -11.25 22.76 -1.76
C GLN A 241 -12.09 21.53 -2.11
N LEU A 242 -11.44 20.44 -2.60
CA LEU A 242 -12.15 19.21 -2.95
C LEU A 242 -12.88 18.57 -1.76
N ARG A 243 -12.29 18.64 -0.57
CA ARG A 243 -12.88 18.11 0.67
C ARG A 243 -14.06 18.89 1.19
N THR A 244 -14.19 20.18 0.84
CA THR A 244 -15.32 21.02 1.24
C THR A 244 -16.51 20.91 0.29
N LEU A 245 -16.36 20.26 -0.86
CA LEU A 245 -17.44 20.01 -1.80
C LEU A 245 -18.39 18.93 -1.28
N GLU A 246 -19.67 19.20 -1.31
CA GLU A 246 -20.69 18.17 -1.10
C GLU A 246 -20.69 17.15 -2.25
N GLY A 247 -21.21 15.95 -2.00
CA GLY A 247 -21.09 14.79 -2.88
C GLY A 247 -21.41 15.07 -4.35
N ALA A 248 -22.54 15.73 -4.66
CA ALA A 248 -22.93 16.06 -6.03
C ALA A 248 -22.01 17.10 -6.68
N ALA A 249 -21.54 18.10 -5.92
CA ALA A 249 -20.62 19.11 -6.42
C ALA A 249 -19.21 18.49 -6.67
N LEU A 250 -18.78 17.58 -5.78
CA LEU A 250 -17.55 16.82 -6.01
C LEU A 250 -17.67 15.93 -7.25
N ALA A 251 -18.78 15.22 -7.42
CA ALA A 251 -19.04 14.38 -8.59
C ALA A 251 -18.97 15.18 -9.91
N ALA A 252 -19.60 16.34 -9.97
CA ALA A 252 -19.54 17.22 -11.13
C ALA A 252 -18.08 17.70 -11.42
N ARG A 253 -17.36 18.09 -10.35
CA ARG A 253 -15.95 18.53 -10.47
C ARG A 253 -15.04 17.41 -10.95
N VAL A 254 -15.26 16.17 -10.48
CA VAL A 254 -14.52 14.98 -10.88
C VAL A 254 -14.83 14.63 -12.34
N ALA A 255 -16.11 14.65 -12.74
CA ALA A 255 -16.52 14.39 -14.13
C ALA A 255 -15.89 15.38 -15.10
N GLU A 256 -15.94 16.68 -14.80
CA GLU A 256 -15.28 17.74 -15.57
C GLU A 256 -13.76 17.50 -15.67
N ALA A 257 -13.12 17.21 -14.54
CA ALA A 257 -11.67 17.00 -14.49
C ALA A 257 -11.20 15.80 -15.31
N GLY A 258 -12.04 14.78 -15.48
CA GLY A 258 -11.81 13.61 -16.35
C GLY A 258 -12.41 13.74 -17.75
N GLY A 259 -12.83 14.96 -18.18
CA GLY A 259 -13.37 15.21 -19.50
C GLY A 259 -14.67 14.47 -19.81
N HIS A 260 -15.49 14.20 -18.79
CA HIS A 260 -16.73 13.43 -18.88
C HIS A 260 -16.59 12.04 -19.54
N ALA A 261 -15.41 11.42 -19.43
CA ALA A 261 -15.12 10.14 -20.10
C ALA A 261 -16.07 9.01 -19.68
N LEU A 262 -16.62 9.04 -18.46
CA LEU A 262 -17.62 8.09 -17.95
C LEU A 262 -19.02 8.69 -17.84
N GLY A 263 -19.29 9.84 -18.48
CA GLY A 263 -20.56 10.57 -18.41
C GLY A 263 -20.72 11.31 -17.09
N THR A 264 -21.97 11.39 -16.61
CA THR A 264 -22.31 11.90 -15.29
C THR A 264 -21.87 10.93 -14.21
N LEU A 265 -21.54 11.47 -13.02
CA LEU A 265 -21.13 10.70 -11.86
C LEU A 265 -22.08 10.95 -10.70
N GLU A 266 -22.39 9.89 -9.95
CA GLU A 266 -23.19 9.96 -8.73
C GLU A 266 -22.34 9.49 -7.54
N PRO A 267 -22.29 10.21 -6.40
CA PRO A 267 -21.46 9.85 -5.27
C PRO A 267 -21.96 8.55 -4.61
N LEU A 268 -21.04 7.65 -4.30
CA LEU A 268 -21.29 6.42 -3.55
C LEU A 268 -20.71 6.47 -2.13
N THR A 269 -19.67 7.29 -1.93
CA THR A 269 -19.01 7.46 -0.63
C THR A 269 -18.72 8.93 -0.38
N ASP A 270 -18.59 9.28 0.89
CA ASP A 270 -17.96 10.54 1.27
C ASP A 270 -16.50 10.58 0.86
N ALA A 271 -15.97 11.79 0.70
CA ALA A 271 -14.56 11.98 0.40
C ALA A 271 -13.70 11.75 1.65
N ALA A 272 -12.72 10.85 1.54
CA ALA A 272 -11.64 10.69 2.51
C ALA A 272 -10.34 11.33 1.98
N SER A 273 -9.37 11.59 2.87
CA SER A 273 -8.10 12.19 2.43
C SER A 273 -6.91 11.75 3.27
N PHE A 274 -5.74 11.71 2.61
CA PHE A 274 -4.49 11.27 3.22
C PHE A 274 -3.35 12.17 2.76
N PRO A 275 -2.51 12.74 3.69
CA PRO A 275 -1.33 13.49 3.30
C PRO A 275 -0.30 12.56 2.62
N LEU A 276 0.34 13.05 1.57
CA LEU A 276 1.33 12.30 0.81
C LEU A 276 2.75 12.67 1.23
N ALA A 277 3.56 11.65 1.48
CA ALA A 277 4.95 11.82 1.84
C ALA A 277 5.84 10.74 1.21
N PHE A 278 7.08 11.07 1.01
CA PHE A 278 8.14 10.17 0.57
C PHE A 278 8.97 9.76 1.78
N LEU A 279 9.19 8.48 1.95
CA LEU A 279 10.09 7.93 2.96
C LEU A 279 11.08 6.98 2.32
N LYS A 280 12.37 7.29 2.47
CA LYS A 280 13.48 6.40 2.13
C LYS A 280 14.41 6.34 3.32
N LEU A 281 14.58 5.16 3.87
CA LEU A 281 15.48 4.91 4.99
C LEU A 281 16.86 4.48 4.50
N PRO A 282 17.95 4.83 5.21
CA PRO A 282 19.26 4.29 4.95
C PRO A 282 19.37 2.79 5.28
N ALA A 283 18.58 2.31 6.26
CA ALA A 283 18.44 0.91 6.63
C ALA A 283 17.02 0.61 7.06
N THR A 284 16.48 -0.54 6.64
CA THR A 284 15.17 -1.07 7.03
C THR A 284 15.27 -2.16 8.09
N ILE A 285 16.48 -2.48 8.51
CA ILE A 285 16.79 -3.46 9.56
C ILE A 285 17.73 -2.85 10.60
N ALA A 286 17.63 -3.37 11.82
CA ALA A 286 18.57 -3.10 12.91
C ALA A 286 18.72 -4.37 13.76
N HIS A 287 19.38 -4.26 14.93
CA HIS A 287 19.49 -5.38 15.86
C HIS A 287 18.08 -5.90 16.22
N ARG A 288 17.79 -7.15 15.85
CA ARG A 288 16.49 -7.84 16.10
C ARG A 288 15.26 -7.07 15.61
N LEU A 289 15.42 -6.27 14.55
CA LEU A 289 14.36 -5.45 13.98
C LEU A 289 14.33 -5.56 12.46
N ALA A 290 13.13 -5.74 11.91
CA ALA A 290 12.84 -5.50 10.49
C ALA A 290 11.67 -4.53 10.37
N LEU A 291 11.77 -3.52 9.51
CA LEU A 291 10.65 -2.65 9.13
C LEU A 291 10.07 -3.14 7.80
N VAL A 292 8.73 -3.08 7.67
CA VAL A 292 8.00 -3.51 6.48
C VAL A 292 6.90 -2.52 6.12
N GLY A 293 6.54 -2.47 4.83
CA GLY A 293 5.51 -1.57 4.33
C GLY A 293 5.85 -0.09 4.58
N ASP A 294 4.84 0.72 4.84
CA ASP A 294 5.00 2.17 5.03
C ASP A 294 5.88 2.54 6.24
N ALA A 295 6.13 1.61 7.16
CA ALA A 295 7.10 1.82 8.24
C ALA A 295 8.54 1.86 7.72
N ALA A 296 8.83 1.13 6.64
CA ALA A 296 10.14 1.04 5.99
C ALA A 296 10.30 2.04 4.83
N HIS A 297 9.25 2.23 4.04
CA HIS A 297 9.28 3.04 2.82
C HIS A 297 7.88 3.56 2.48
N ALA A 298 7.80 4.82 2.08
CA ALA A 298 6.57 5.40 1.56
C ALA A 298 6.83 5.99 0.17
N VAL A 299 5.91 5.75 -0.75
CA VAL A 299 5.96 6.22 -2.13
C VAL A 299 4.71 7.01 -2.47
N HIS A 300 4.79 7.83 -3.52
CA HIS A 300 3.60 8.49 -4.04
C HIS A 300 2.61 7.44 -4.58
N PRO A 301 1.28 7.57 -4.35
CA PRO A 301 0.29 6.58 -4.74
C PRO A 301 0.02 6.49 -6.26
N LEU A 302 0.99 6.87 -7.08
CA LEU A 302 0.94 6.64 -8.52
C LEU A 302 0.75 5.16 -8.79
N ALA A 303 -0.32 4.81 -9.49
CA ALA A 303 -0.71 3.43 -9.78
C ALA A 303 -1.00 2.54 -8.55
N GLY A 304 -1.26 3.10 -7.37
CA GLY A 304 -1.69 2.34 -6.18
C GLY A 304 -0.63 1.40 -5.59
N GLN A 305 0.68 1.68 -5.74
CA GLN A 305 1.76 0.73 -5.47
C GLN A 305 2.17 0.59 -4.00
N GLY A 306 1.71 1.43 -3.07
CA GLY A 306 2.18 1.41 -1.67
C GLY A 306 1.99 0.06 -0.98
N VAL A 307 0.78 -0.50 -1.03
CA VAL A 307 0.47 -1.79 -0.40
C VAL A 307 1.21 -2.96 -1.06
N ASN A 308 1.44 -2.90 -2.39
CA ASN A 308 2.15 -3.96 -3.12
C ASN A 308 3.61 -4.08 -2.67
N LEU A 309 4.28 -2.95 -2.43
CA LEU A 309 5.63 -2.96 -1.84
C LEU A 309 5.62 -3.63 -0.47
N GLY A 310 4.61 -3.32 0.36
CA GLY A 310 4.43 -3.93 1.67
C GLY A 310 4.18 -5.45 1.60
N PHE A 311 3.33 -5.92 0.69
CA PHE A 311 3.12 -7.36 0.48
C PHE A 311 4.38 -8.06 -0.06
N GLY A 312 5.17 -7.38 -0.90
CA GLY A 312 6.48 -7.86 -1.31
C GLY A 312 7.47 -7.99 -0.15
N ASP A 313 7.43 -7.08 0.83
CA ASP A 313 8.24 -7.22 2.05
C ASP A 313 7.81 -8.43 2.86
N VAL A 314 6.49 -8.63 3.02
CA VAL A 314 5.93 -9.77 3.74
C VAL A 314 6.34 -11.10 3.09
N ASP A 315 6.17 -11.22 1.77
CA ASP A 315 6.53 -12.43 1.02
C ASP A 315 8.01 -12.77 1.19
N VAL A 316 8.89 -11.77 1.05
CA VAL A 316 10.34 -12.00 1.18
C VAL A 316 10.73 -12.32 2.62
N LEU A 317 10.19 -11.60 3.63
CA LEU A 317 10.53 -11.87 5.03
C LEU A 317 10.03 -13.26 5.44
N ALA A 318 8.79 -13.63 5.09
CA ALA A 318 8.24 -14.94 5.39
C ALA A 318 9.05 -16.06 4.74
N ARG A 319 9.49 -15.91 3.48
CA ARG A 319 10.36 -16.90 2.81
C ARG A 319 11.72 -17.01 3.48
N VAL A 320 12.34 -15.89 3.85
CA VAL A 320 13.62 -15.92 4.58
C VAL A 320 13.48 -16.67 5.90
N MET A 321 12.36 -16.45 6.60
CA MET A 321 12.09 -17.17 7.86
C MET A 321 11.75 -18.65 7.65
N ALA A 322 11.06 -19.01 6.57
CA ALA A 322 10.79 -20.41 6.22
C ALA A 322 12.06 -21.17 5.78
N GLU A 323 12.99 -20.48 5.10
CA GLU A 323 14.27 -21.04 4.64
C GLU A 323 15.33 -21.16 5.77
N ARG A 324 15.05 -20.65 6.98
CA ARG A 324 15.99 -20.74 8.11
C ARG A 324 16.13 -22.18 8.62
N GLY A 325 17.30 -22.53 9.14
CA GLY A 325 17.44 -23.79 9.86
C GLY A 325 16.58 -23.84 11.14
N PRO A 326 16.14 -25.01 11.58
CA PRO A 326 15.22 -25.14 12.75
C PRO A 326 15.74 -24.48 14.03
N ALA A 327 17.04 -24.47 14.25
CA ALA A 327 17.69 -23.87 15.42
C ALA A 327 18.19 -22.42 15.17
N SER A 328 17.89 -21.83 14.01
CA SER A 328 18.35 -20.48 13.69
C SER A 328 17.48 -19.42 14.38
N ASP A 329 18.12 -18.48 15.05
CA ASP A 329 17.49 -17.33 15.66
C ASP A 329 16.84 -16.42 14.58
N PRO A 330 15.51 -16.18 14.63
CA PRO A 330 14.82 -15.28 13.69
C PRO A 330 15.38 -13.85 13.66
N GLY A 331 15.93 -13.37 14.78
CA GLY A 331 16.57 -12.05 14.87
C GLY A 331 18.02 -12.02 14.42
N ALA A 332 18.57 -13.15 13.92
CA ALA A 332 19.97 -13.21 13.50
C ALA A 332 20.27 -12.23 12.36
N PRO A 333 21.38 -11.47 12.44
CA PRO A 333 21.75 -10.47 11.43
C PRO A 333 21.81 -11.03 10.00
N VAL A 334 22.28 -12.27 9.82
CA VAL A 334 22.38 -12.90 8.49
C VAL A 334 21.02 -13.06 7.80
N LEU A 335 19.95 -13.33 8.54
CA LEU A 335 18.59 -13.45 8.01
C LEU A 335 18.02 -12.07 7.66
N LEU A 336 18.19 -11.10 8.55
CA LEU A 336 17.74 -9.72 8.34
C LEU A 336 18.46 -9.07 7.15
N GLU A 337 19.76 -9.27 7.01
CA GLU A 337 20.53 -8.79 5.86
C GLU A 337 20.10 -9.48 4.56
N ARG A 338 19.75 -10.76 4.59
CA ARG A 338 19.19 -11.46 3.42
C ARG A 338 17.86 -10.86 3.01
N PHE A 339 16.99 -10.58 3.95
CA PHE A 339 15.72 -9.86 3.72
C PHE A 339 15.99 -8.48 3.10
N ALA A 340 16.82 -7.66 3.74
CA ALA A 340 17.11 -6.30 3.28
C ALA A 340 17.72 -6.29 1.85
N ARG A 341 18.66 -7.18 1.54
CA ARG A 341 19.25 -7.30 0.19
C ARG A 341 18.21 -7.70 -0.87
N ARG A 342 17.33 -8.67 -0.58
CA ARG A 342 16.29 -9.10 -1.52
C ARG A 342 15.25 -7.99 -1.79
N ARG A 343 15.07 -7.04 -0.85
CA ARG A 343 14.13 -5.94 -0.98
C ARG A 343 14.74 -4.64 -1.53
N ALA A 344 16.03 -4.46 -1.46
CA ALA A 344 16.70 -3.21 -1.81
C ALA A 344 16.41 -2.76 -3.25
N GLU A 345 16.54 -3.65 -4.24
CA GLU A 345 16.37 -3.31 -5.65
C GLU A 345 14.90 -3.00 -6.00
N PRO A 346 13.89 -3.85 -5.69
CA PRO A 346 12.49 -3.56 -6.01
C PRO A 346 11.99 -2.26 -5.36
N VAL A 347 12.35 -2.03 -4.10
CA VAL A 347 11.97 -0.80 -3.38
C VAL A 347 12.62 0.42 -4.02
N LEU A 348 13.93 0.37 -4.31
CA LEU A 348 14.64 1.48 -4.95
C LEU A 348 14.08 1.79 -6.34
N ALA A 349 13.80 0.77 -7.14
CA ALA A 349 13.21 0.93 -8.47
C ALA A 349 11.87 1.65 -8.39
N MET A 350 10.96 1.19 -7.50
CA MET A 350 9.65 1.80 -7.33
C MET A 350 9.73 3.24 -6.81
N GLN A 351 10.59 3.49 -5.81
CA GLN A 351 10.84 4.84 -5.29
C GLN A 351 11.37 5.78 -6.37
N THR A 352 12.30 5.30 -7.20
CA THR A 352 12.90 6.11 -8.27
C THR A 352 11.87 6.43 -9.35
N VAL A 353 11.06 5.47 -9.75
CA VAL A 353 10.00 5.67 -10.77
C VAL A 353 8.93 6.64 -10.27
N THR A 354 8.39 6.39 -9.06
CA THR A 354 7.28 7.21 -8.54
C THR A 354 7.71 8.64 -8.20
N ASP A 355 8.83 8.83 -7.49
CA ASP A 355 9.36 10.17 -7.16
C ASP A 355 9.86 10.89 -8.43
N GLY A 356 10.45 10.14 -9.37
CA GLY A 356 10.87 10.66 -10.67
C GLY A 356 9.70 11.19 -11.51
N LEU A 357 8.59 10.45 -11.58
CA LEU A 357 7.37 10.89 -12.27
C LEU A 357 6.75 12.11 -11.61
N VAL A 358 6.63 12.13 -10.28
CA VAL A 358 6.11 13.30 -9.55
C VAL A 358 6.95 14.55 -9.84
N ARG A 359 8.28 14.43 -9.80
CA ARG A 359 9.20 15.54 -10.12
C ARG A 359 9.14 15.97 -11.58
N LEU A 360 9.00 15.02 -12.49
CA LEU A 360 8.92 15.28 -13.92
C LEU A 360 7.65 16.05 -14.29
N PHE A 361 6.51 15.70 -13.67
CA PHE A 361 5.21 16.33 -13.94
C PHE A 361 4.86 17.48 -12.99
N GLY A 362 5.59 17.68 -11.88
CA GLY A 362 5.35 18.75 -10.92
C GLY A 362 5.67 20.17 -11.42
N PRO A 363 6.89 20.46 -11.92
CA PRO A 363 7.26 21.83 -12.28
C PRO A 363 6.63 22.29 -13.59
N ASN A 364 6.00 23.48 -13.58
CA ASN A 364 5.44 24.10 -14.77
C ASN A 364 6.52 24.83 -15.60
N ARG A 365 7.51 24.09 -16.11
CA ARG A 365 8.55 24.61 -17.01
C ARG A 365 8.24 24.22 -18.45
N PRO A 366 8.10 25.16 -19.40
CA PRO A 366 7.68 24.87 -20.77
C PRO A 366 8.53 23.82 -21.50
N TRP A 367 9.86 23.91 -21.37
CA TRP A 367 10.76 22.94 -22.00
C TRP A 367 10.63 21.54 -21.41
N LEU A 368 10.41 21.41 -20.09
CA LEU A 368 10.21 20.13 -19.42
C LEU A 368 8.87 19.51 -19.82
N ARG A 369 7.84 20.37 -20.03
CA ARG A 369 6.53 19.95 -20.54
C ARG A 369 6.63 19.35 -21.94
N MET A 370 7.40 19.96 -22.84
CA MET A 370 7.66 19.38 -24.17
C MET A 370 8.37 18.03 -24.06
N LEU A 371 9.42 17.95 -23.25
CA LEU A 371 10.25 16.75 -23.11
C LEU A 371 9.44 15.57 -22.55
N ARG A 372 8.64 15.77 -21.48
CA ARG A 372 7.84 14.70 -20.86
C ARG A 372 6.73 14.20 -21.79
N ASN A 373 6.07 15.07 -22.56
CA ASN A 373 5.06 14.64 -23.52
C ASN A 373 5.68 13.95 -24.74
N ALA A 374 6.83 14.40 -25.23
CA ALA A 374 7.59 13.69 -26.25
C ALA A 374 8.04 12.31 -25.75
N GLY A 375 8.47 12.22 -24.47
CA GLY A 375 8.82 10.97 -23.83
C GLY A 375 7.65 9.99 -23.75
N LEU A 376 6.46 10.43 -23.32
CA LEU A 376 5.24 9.61 -23.32
C LEU A 376 4.94 9.06 -24.72
N THR A 377 4.98 9.90 -25.74
CA THR A 377 4.73 9.50 -27.14
C THR A 377 5.79 8.51 -27.65
N ALA A 378 7.05 8.70 -27.28
CA ALA A 378 8.13 7.79 -27.68
C ALA A 378 7.97 6.42 -27.00
N VAL A 379 7.67 6.38 -25.70
CA VAL A 379 7.42 5.13 -24.97
C VAL A 379 6.22 4.38 -25.53
N ASP A 380 5.13 5.08 -25.86
CA ASP A 380 3.93 4.45 -26.44
C ASP A 380 4.22 3.71 -27.75
N ARG A 381 5.15 4.25 -28.56
CA ARG A 381 5.56 3.68 -29.86
C ARG A 381 6.58 2.55 -29.77
N LEU A 382 7.18 2.31 -28.59
CA LEU A 382 8.25 1.33 -28.39
C LEU A 382 7.80 0.21 -27.43
N PRO A 383 7.26 -0.93 -27.95
CA PRO A 383 6.71 -2.00 -27.12
C PRO A 383 7.70 -2.59 -26.10
N VAL A 384 8.98 -2.65 -26.45
CA VAL A 384 10.03 -3.15 -25.55
C VAL A 384 10.20 -2.23 -24.33
N LEU A 385 10.22 -0.91 -24.56
CA LEU A 385 10.36 0.07 -23.51
C LEU A 385 9.09 0.13 -22.63
N LYS A 386 7.91 0.01 -23.26
CA LYS A 386 6.62 -0.10 -22.57
C LYS A 386 6.60 -1.30 -21.62
N ARG A 387 7.03 -2.48 -22.06
CA ARG A 387 7.15 -3.69 -21.22
C ARG A 387 8.13 -3.47 -20.06
N ALA A 388 9.32 -2.94 -20.33
CA ALA A 388 10.34 -2.70 -19.31
C ALA A 388 9.86 -1.74 -18.20
N LEU A 389 9.03 -0.73 -18.55
CA LEU A 389 8.44 0.19 -17.58
C LEU A 389 7.27 -0.42 -16.80
N ALA A 390 6.52 -1.36 -17.40
CA ALA A 390 5.40 -2.02 -16.75
C ALA A 390 5.84 -3.13 -15.77
N GLN A 391 6.90 -3.87 -16.09
CA GLN A 391 7.36 -5.03 -15.31
C GLN A 391 7.55 -4.77 -13.80
N PRO A 392 8.20 -3.68 -13.34
CA PRO A 392 8.35 -3.42 -11.90
C PRO A 392 7.02 -3.20 -11.17
N ALA A 393 5.97 -2.78 -11.87
CA ALA A 393 4.65 -2.55 -11.30
C ALA A 393 3.78 -3.83 -11.25
N LEU A 394 4.16 -4.88 -11.97
CA LEU A 394 3.45 -6.16 -12.02
C LEU A 394 3.94 -7.14 -10.92
N HIS A 395 5.13 -6.95 -10.43
CA HIS A 395 5.79 -7.79 -9.42
C HIS A 395 6.01 -7.02 -8.13
#